data_bf8e1e67257c22318b6a997fce15ebbb
#
_entry.id   bf8e1e67257c22318b6a997fce15ebbb
#
_cell.length_a   1.000
_cell.length_b   1.000
_cell.length_c   1.000
_cell.angle_alpha   90.00
_cell.angle_beta   90.00
_cell.angle_gamma   90.00
#
_symmetry.space_group_name_H-M   'P 1'
#
loop_
_entity.id
_entity.type
_entity.pdbx_description
1 polymer ?
#
loop_
_entity_poly.entity_id
_entity_poly.type
_entity_poly.pdbx_seq_one_letter_code
_entity_poly.pdbx_strand_id
1 'polypeptide(L)'
;MTEPPVIALPIAFWLHMLATVSWVGGQAILSLVVFPASSKTLSPDDHHKLISAINRRMNSIGWISLAILIGTGMVQLGANPNYTGFLGIDSSWAVAILIKHIAFGGILILSAYQTWGLSPAIERIALLQAKGKAAPEEQAALRKRESRILLLNTLLSVIVLFFTALARIS
;
A
#
# COMPACT_ATOMS: atom_id res chain seq x y z
N MET A 1 33.34 -12.23 -5.47
CA MET A 1 32.05 -11.86 -4.86
C MET A 1 31.79 -12.89 -3.79
N THR A 2 31.66 -12.50 -2.53
CA THR A 2 31.32 -13.44 -1.44
C THR A 2 29.89 -13.90 -1.63
N GLU A 3 29.66 -15.21 -1.70
CA GLU A 3 28.28 -15.76 -1.71
C GLU A 3 27.53 -15.24 -0.50
N PRO A 4 26.28 -14.78 -0.67
CA PRO A 4 25.46 -14.34 0.46
C PRO A 4 25.29 -15.52 1.44
N PRO A 5 25.29 -15.26 2.76
CA PRO A 5 25.13 -16.33 3.74
C PRO A 5 23.87 -17.13 3.45
N VAL A 6 23.92 -18.45 3.52
CA VAL A 6 22.84 -19.41 3.20
C VAL A 6 21.48 -19.03 3.84
N ILE A 7 21.53 -18.33 4.97
CA ILE A 7 20.35 -17.90 5.73
C ILE A 7 19.73 -16.58 5.23
N ALA A 8 20.43 -15.79 4.39
CA ALA A 8 19.97 -14.46 3.99
C ALA A 8 18.73 -14.51 3.11
N LEU A 9 18.67 -15.46 2.18
CA LEU A 9 17.54 -15.60 1.26
C LEU A 9 16.27 -16.08 1.98
N PRO A 10 16.29 -17.11 2.84
CA PRO A 10 15.12 -17.48 3.66
C PRO A 10 14.61 -16.34 4.53
N ILE A 11 15.50 -15.56 5.17
CA ILE A 11 15.10 -14.40 5.96
C ILE A 11 14.44 -13.34 5.07
N ALA A 12 15.00 -13.05 3.89
CA ALA A 12 14.40 -12.10 2.96
C ALA A 12 12.99 -12.53 2.52
N PHE A 13 12.77 -13.82 2.23
CA PHE A 13 11.44 -14.34 1.93
C PHE A 13 10.47 -14.18 3.11
N TRP A 14 10.91 -14.54 4.31
CA TRP A 14 10.09 -14.43 5.52
C TRP A 14 9.67 -12.99 5.81
N LEU A 15 10.63 -12.05 5.80
CA LEU A 15 10.36 -10.63 6.00
C LEU A 15 9.45 -10.06 4.90
N HIS A 16 9.64 -10.48 3.65
CA HIS A 16 8.80 -10.08 2.52
C HIS A 16 7.35 -10.52 2.71
N MET A 17 7.13 -11.76 3.15
CA MET A 17 5.78 -12.27 3.46
C MET A 17 5.13 -11.50 4.61
N LEU A 18 5.86 -11.26 5.70
CA LEU A 18 5.34 -10.48 6.84
C LEU A 18 4.95 -9.05 6.43
N ALA A 19 5.82 -8.38 5.66
CA ALA A 19 5.55 -7.04 5.16
C ALA A 19 4.35 -7.03 4.20
N THR A 20 4.22 -8.06 3.34
CA THR A 20 3.07 -8.22 2.44
C THR A 20 1.77 -8.38 3.22
N VAL A 21 1.73 -9.26 4.22
CA VAL A 21 0.54 -9.47 5.06
C VAL A 21 0.18 -8.19 5.81
N SER A 22 1.17 -7.51 6.38
CA SER A 22 0.94 -6.26 7.12
C SER A 22 0.41 -5.15 6.22
N TRP A 23 0.99 -4.98 5.03
CA TRP A 23 0.56 -3.96 4.08
C TRP A 23 -0.79 -4.29 3.44
N VAL A 24 -0.89 -5.43 2.75
CA VAL A 24 -2.10 -5.81 2.00
C VAL A 24 -3.27 -6.04 2.94
N GLY A 25 -3.05 -6.77 4.05
CA GLY A 25 -4.07 -7.04 5.06
C GLY A 25 -4.57 -5.75 5.72
N GLY A 26 -3.65 -4.85 6.08
CA GLY A 26 -4.00 -3.54 6.65
C GLY A 26 -4.86 -2.70 5.69
N GLN A 27 -4.47 -2.59 4.42
CA GLN A 27 -5.23 -1.87 3.41
C GLN A 27 -6.61 -2.51 3.14
N ALA A 28 -6.67 -3.84 3.04
CA ALA A 28 -7.91 -4.57 2.82
C ALA A 28 -8.90 -4.39 3.99
N ILE A 29 -8.43 -4.57 5.22
CA ILE A 29 -9.29 -4.38 6.42
C ILE A 29 -9.77 -2.93 6.49
N LEU A 30 -8.91 -1.95 6.26
CA LEU A 30 -9.28 -0.55 6.34
C LEU A 30 -10.30 -0.18 5.25
N SER A 31 -10.08 -0.59 4.00
CA SER A 31 -10.92 -0.22 2.86
C SER A 31 -12.24 -0.99 2.79
N LEU A 32 -12.23 -2.29 3.11
CA LEU A 32 -13.39 -3.16 2.91
C LEU A 32 -14.24 -3.35 4.17
N VAL A 33 -13.68 -3.12 5.36
CA VAL A 33 -14.37 -3.36 6.62
C VAL A 33 -14.50 -2.08 7.43
N VAL A 34 -13.38 -1.49 7.85
CA VAL A 34 -13.41 -0.39 8.83
C VAL A 34 -14.07 0.85 8.25
N PHE A 35 -13.67 1.28 7.05
CA PHE A 35 -14.21 2.48 6.42
C PHE A 35 -15.72 2.39 6.17
N PRO A 36 -16.27 1.35 5.49
CA PRO A 36 -17.71 1.22 5.27
C PRO A 36 -18.51 0.96 6.55
N ALA A 37 -17.98 0.21 7.51
CA ALA A 37 -18.68 -0.04 8.77
C ALA A 37 -18.78 1.26 9.60
N SER A 38 -17.68 1.96 9.81
CA SER A 38 -17.66 3.19 10.61
C SER A 38 -18.47 4.33 9.97
N SER A 39 -18.47 4.44 8.63
CA SER A 39 -19.27 5.46 7.93
C SER A 39 -20.79 5.25 8.05
N LYS A 40 -21.23 4.01 8.33
CA LYS A 40 -22.66 3.69 8.49
C LYS A 40 -23.13 3.75 9.95
N THR A 41 -22.22 3.56 10.90
CA THR A 41 -22.56 3.37 12.34
C THR A 41 -22.21 4.55 13.21
N LEU A 42 -21.25 5.39 12.79
CA LEU A 42 -20.77 6.51 13.58
C LEU A 42 -21.26 7.84 13.02
N SER A 43 -21.31 8.86 13.91
CA SER A 43 -21.48 10.24 13.46
C SER A 43 -20.34 10.63 12.50
N PRO A 44 -20.54 11.59 11.59
CA PRO A 44 -19.48 12.04 10.67
C PRO A 44 -18.20 12.45 11.38
N ASP A 45 -18.29 13.07 12.56
CA ASP A 45 -17.12 13.50 13.35
C ASP A 45 -16.39 12.34 14.01
N ASP A 46 -17.13 11.37 14.57
CA ASP A 46 -16.52 10.20 15.22
C ASP A 46 -15.90 9.25 14.17
N HIS A 47 -16.56 9.08 13.01
CA HIS A 47 -15.97 8.39 11.86
C HIS A 47 -14.64 9.04 11.48
N HIS A 48 -14.59 10.37 11.34
CA HIS A 48 -13.36 11.09 11.00
C HIS A 48 -12.26 10.88 12.05
N LYS A 49 -12.58 11.03 13.34
CA LYS A 49 -11.62 10.81 14.43
C LYS A 49 -11.04 9.40 14.40
N LEU A 50 -11.90 8.39 14.22
CA LEU A 50 -11.48 6.99 14.14
C LEU A 50 -10.55 6.74 12.96
N ILE A 51 -10.95 7.15 11.75
CA ILE A 51 -10.16 6.95 10.53
C ILE A 51 -8.82 7.68 10.62
N SER A 52 -8.79 8.92 11.11
CA SER A 52 -7.55 9.68 11.29
C SER A 52 -6.61 9.02 12.31
N ALA A 53 -7.14 8.49 13.41
CA ALA A 53 -6.35 7.78 14.41
C ALA A 53 -5.74 6.47 13.86
N ILE A 54 -6.52 5.71 13.08
CA ILE A 54 -6.06 4.49 12.44
C ILE A 54 -5.02 4.82 11.36
N ASN A 55 -5.30 5.79 10.47
CA ASN A 55 -4.39 6.18 9.40
C ASN A 55 -3.03 6.63 9.92
N ARG A 56 -2.98 7.36 11.04
CA ARG A 56 -1.72 7.77 11.66
C ARG A 56 -0.84 6.59 12.06
N ARG A 57 -1.42 5.53 12.61
CA ARG A 57 -0.70 4.29 12.98
C ARG A 57 -0.35 3.47 11.76
N MET A 58 -1.32 3.30 10.85
CA MET A 58 -1.15 2.54 9.62
C MET A 58 -0.11 3.17 8.68
N ASN A 59 0.03 4.48 8.69
CA ASN A 59 1.03 5.18 7.87
C ASN A 59 2.46 4.75 8.22
N SER A 60 2.83 4.71 9.51
CA SER A 60 4.17 4.26 9.93
C SER A 60 4.39 2.78 9.59
N ILE A 61 3.44 1.91 9.93
CA ILE A 61 3.51 0.47 9.60
C ILE A 61 3.60 0.28 8.08
N GLY A 62 2.82 1.06 7.33
CA GLY A 62 2.78 1.03 5.88
C GLY A 62 4.13 1.36 5.24
N TRP A 63 4.75 2.47 5.62
CA TRP A 63 6.04 2.87 5.07
C TRP A 63 7.17 1.90 5.44
N ILE A 64 7.18 1.37 6.68
CA ILE A 64 8.12 0.33 7.09
C ILE A 64 7.92 -0.93 6.23
N SER A 65 6.66 -1.36 6.03
CA SER A 65 6.35 -2.53 5.20
C SER A 65 6.81 -2.32 3.75
N LEU A 66 6.54 -1.15 3.16
CA LEU A 66 6.96 -0.83 1.79
C LEU A 66 8.49 -0.82 1.65
N ALA A 67 9.22 -0.27 2.63
CA ALA A 67 10.69 -0.29 2.65
C ALA A 67 11.24 -1.72 2.72
N ILE A 68 10.66 -2.56 3.60
CA ILE A 68 11.01 -3.99 3.69
C ILE A 68 10.71 -4.71 2.37
N LEU A 69 9.56 -4.46 1.75
CA LEU A 69 9.18 -5.06 0.46
C LEU A 69 10.16 -4.71 -0.65
N ILE A 70 10.61 -3.45 -0.72
CA ILE A 70 11.63 -3.02 -1.68
C ILE A 70 12.94 -3.77 -1.44
N GLY A 71 13.49 -3.68 -0.22
CA GLY A 71 14.78 -4.27 0.09
C GLY A 71 14.80 -5.79 -0.11
N THR A 72 13.81 -6.48 0.46
CA THR A 72 13.71 -7.95 0.33
C THR A 72 13.34 -8.38 -1.08
N GLY A 73 12.53 -7.60 -1.80
CA GLY A 73 12.19 -7.85 -3.19
C GLY A 73 13.42 -7.77 -4.11
N MET A 74 14.31 -6.81 -3.90
CA MET A 74 15.57 -6.71 -4.65
C MET A 74 16.48 -7.92 -4.40
N VAL A 75 16.59 -8.37 -3.14
CA VAL A 75 17.38 -9.57 -2.79
C VAL A 75 16.81 -10.81 -3.50
N GLN A 76 15.48 -10.99 -3.46
CA GLN A 76 14.83 -12.13 -4.12
C GLN A 76 14.96 -12.07 -5.65
N LEU A 77 14.87 -10.88 -6.23
CA LEU A 77 15.00 -10.67 -7.67
C LEU A 77 16.43 -11.02 -8.13
N GLY A 78 17.46 -10.49 -7.43
CA GLY A 78 18.85 -10.75 -7.76
C GLY A 78 19.30 -12.21 -7.56
N ALA A 79 18.60 -12.95 -6.69
CA ALA A 79 18.85 -14.38 -6.46
C ALA A 79 18.08 -15.30 -7.43
N ASN A 80 17.20 -14.76 -8.29
CA ASN A 80 16.39 -15.56 -9.18
C ASN A 80 17.16 -15.91 -10.47
N PRO A 81 17.29 -17.20 -10.86
CA PRO A 81 18.02 -17.60 -12.06
C PRO A 81 17.39 -17.08 -13.36
N ASN A 82 16.10 -16.77 -13.37
CA ASN A 82 15.40 -16.20 -14.54
C ASN A 82 15.60 -14.68 -14.69
N TYR A 83 16.36 -14.06 -13.79
CA TYR A 83 16.55 -12.61 -13.82
C TYR A 83 17.59 -12.22 -14.88
N THR A 84 17.12 -11.63 -15.98
CA THR A 84 17.95 -11.13 -17.09
C THR A 84 18.07 -9.60 -17.11
N GLY A 85 17.31 -8.91 -16.25
CA GLY A 85 17.29 -7.43 -16.16
C GLY A 85 15.93 -6.90 -15.74
N PHE A 86 15.91 -5.65 -15.30
CA PHE A 86 14.69 -5.03 -14.72
C PHE A 86 13.58 -4.78 -15.75
N LEU A 87 13.94 -4.61 -17.02
CA LEU A 87 13.02 -4.33 -18.14
C LEU A 87 12.92 -5.51 -19.13
N GLY A 88 13.36 -6.70 -18.71
CA GLY A 88 13.26 -7.90 -19.54
C GLY A 88 11.80 -8.23 -19.88
N ILE A 89 11.55 -8.61 -21.12
CA ILE A 89 10.26 -9.08 -21.64
C ILE A 89 10.41 -10.42 -22.37
N ASP A 90 11.53 -11.09 -22.16
CA ASP A 90 11.96 -12.26 -22.94
C ASP A 90 11.26 -13.54 -22.50
N SER A 91 10.55 -13.52 -21.39
CA SER A 91 9.83 -14.66 -20.83
C SER A 91 8.54 -14.23 -20.13
N SER A 92 7.61 -15.18 -19.97
CA SER A 92 6.38 -14.96 -19.19
C SER A 92 6.68 -14.52 -17.76
N TRP A 93 7.75 -15.07 -17.16
CA TRP A 93 8.24 -14.67 -15.85
C TRP A 93 8.65 -13.19 -15.84
N ALA A 94 9.47 -12.76 -16.80
CA ALA A 94 9.97 -11.38 -16.88
C ALA A 94 8.82 -10.37 -17.04
N VAL A 95 7.84 -10.68 -17.90
CA VAL A 95 6.64 -9.86 -18.10
C VAL A 95 5.82 -9.77 -16.80
N ALA A 96 5.58 -10.88 -16.10
CA ALA A 96 4.85 -10.89 -14.85
C ALA A 96 5.55 -10.05 -13.77
N ILE A 97 6.88 -10.14 -13.67
CA ILE A 97 7.69 -9.34 -12.76
C ILE A 97 7.64 -7.86 -13.13
N LEU A 98 7.71 -7.50 -14.40
CA LEU A 98 7.60 -6.10 -14.84
C LEU A 98 6.24 -5.50 -14.48
N ILE A 99 5.13 -6.18 -14.78
CA ILE A 99 3.79 -5.69 -14.45
C ILE A 99 3.62 -5.53 -12.93
N LYS A 100 4.12 -6.50 -12.15
CA LYS A 100 4.15 -6.43 -10.68
C LYS A 100 4.86 -5.15 -10.20
N HIS A 101 6.02 -4.83 -10.77
CA HIS A 101 6.79 -3.65 -10.35
C HIS A 101 6.10 -2.34 -10.77
N ILE A 102 5.46 -2.29 -11.94
CA ILE A 102 4.65 -1.13 -12.36
C ILE A 102 3.47 -0.92 -11.38
N ALA A 103 2.75 -1.99 -11.05
CA ALA A 103 1.65 -1.93 -10.08
C ALA A 103 2.14 -1.50 -8.68
N PHE A 104 3.29 -2.01 -8.24
CA PHE A 104 3.92 -1.61 -6.98
C PHE A 104 4.36 -0.13 -6.99
N GLY A 105 4.89 0.38 -8.11
CA GLY A 105 5.16 1.80 -8.31
C GLY A 105 3.90 2.66 -8.15
N GLY A 106 2.77 2.20 -8.70
CA GLY A 106 1.48 2.83 -8.49
C GLY A 106 1.07 2.88 -7.01
N ILE A 107 1.29 1.80 -6.25
CA ILE A 107 1.06 1.76 -4.79
C ILE A 107 1.91 2.81 -4.08
N LEU A 108 3.20 2.93 -4.41
CA LEU A 108 4.10 3.91 -3.81
C LEU A 108 3.62 5.35 -4.07
N ILE A 109 3.23 5.66 -5.30
CA ILE A 109 2.73 6.99 -5.69
C ILE A 109 1.42 7.32 -4.94
N LEU A 110 0.46 6.40 -4.91
CA LEU A 110 -0.80 6.61 -4.20
C LEU A 110 -0.59 6.76 -2.70
N SER A 111 0.31 5.97 -2.11
CA SER A 111 0.64 6.04 -0.68
C SER A 111 1.34 7.35 -0.31
N ALA A 112 2.25 7.81 -1.17
CA ALA A 112 2.91 9.10 -1.03
C ALA A 112 1.89 10.25 -1.09
N TYR A 113 1.01 10.23 -2.09
CA TYR A 113 -0.07 11.21 -2.22
C TYR A 113 -1.04 11.18 -1.02
N GLN A 114 -1.40 10.00 -0.52
CA GLN A 114 -2.23 9.86 0.67
C GLN A 114 -1.56 10.48 1.88
N THR A 115 -0.27 10.18 2.10
CA THR A 115 0.48 10.63 3.28
C THR A 115 0.75 12.13 3.27
N TRP A 116 1.26 12.67 2.17
CA TRP A 116 1.77 14.06 2.10
C TRP A 116 0.81 15.04 1.44
N GLY A 117 -0.14 14.56 0.65
CA GLY A 117 -1.13 15.42 -0.01
C GLY A 117 -2.48 15.39 0.68
N LEU A 118 -3.07 14.21 0.81
CA LEU A 118 -4.47 14.08 1.23
C LEU A 118 -4.66 14.19 2.75
N SER A 119 -3.82 13.50 3.54
CA SER A 119 -3.96 13.52 5.02
C SER A 119 -3.83 14.93 5.60
N PRO A 120 -2.86 15.77 5.21
CA PRO A 120 -2.80 17.15 5.69
C PRO A 120 -3.99 18.01 5.24
N ALA A 121 -4.52 17.78 4.04
CA ALA A 121 -5.71 18.48 3.56
C ALA A 121 -6.95 18.14 4.40
N ILE A 122 -7.14 16.86 4.75
CA ILE A 122 -8.23 16.41 5.61
C ILE A 122 -8.09 17.01 7.02
N GLU A 123 -6.88 17.00 7.60
CA GLU A 123 -6.64 17.61 8.93
C GLU A 123 -6.93 19.11 8.93
N ARG A 124 -6.51 19.83 7.88
CA ARG A 124 -6.78 21.25 7.72
C ARG A 124 -8.28 21.54 7.69
N ILE A 125 -9.06 20.79 6.90
CA ILE A 125 -10.51 20.97 6.82
C ILE A 125 -11.19 20.65 8.15
N ALA A 126 -10.74 19.61 8.87
CA ALA A 126 -11.26 19.29 10.20
C ALA A 126 -11.04 20.45 11.21
N LEU A 127 -9.88 21.11 11.16
CA LEU A 127 -9.60 22.29 12.00
C LEU A 127 -10.47 23.50 11.60
N LEU A 128 -10.72 23.71 10.32
CA LEU A 128 -11.61 24.78 9.85
C LEU A 128 -13.07 24.53 10.24
N GLN A 129 -13.50 23.28 10.21
CA GLN A 129 -14.83 22.87 10.67
C GLN A 129 -15.03 23.12 12.16
N ALA A 130 -14.04 22.78 12.99
CA ALA A 130 -14.08 23.06 14.42
C ALA A 130 -14.20 24.59 14.74
N LYS A 131 -13.80 25.44 13.79
CA LYS A 131 -13.93 26.91 13.85
C LYS A 131 -15.20 27.45 13.13
N GLY A 132 -16.08 26.58 12.65
CA GLY A 132 -17.29 26.97 11.91
C GLY A 132 -17.02 27.58 10.51
N LYS A 133 -15.81 27.36 9.95
CA LYS A 133 -15.36 27.99 8.68
C LYS A 133 -15.21 27.02 7.50
N ALA A 134 -15.49 25.72 7.69
CA ALA A 134 -15.36 24.75 6.61
C ALA A 134 -16.67 24.57 5.85
N ALA A 135 -16.58 24.44 4.51
CA ALA A 135 -17.71 24.05 3.68
C ALA A 135 -17.94 22.52 3.78
N PRO A 136 -19.14 22.06 4.12
CA PRO A 136 -19.45 20.62 4.22
C PRO A 136 -19.15 19.85 2.94
N GLU A 137 -19.30 20.50 1.77
CA GLU A 137 -19.03 19.91 0.46
C GLU A 137 -17.55 19.57 0.25
N GLU A 138 -16.65 20.43 0.68
CA GLU A 138 -15.21 20.21 0.56
C GLU A 138 -14.76 19.00 1.39
N GLN A 139 -15.31 18.88 2.61
CA GLN A 139 -15.06 17.72 3.46
C GLN A 139 -15.55 16.42 2.81
N ALA A 140 -16.77 16.42 2.27
CA ALA A 140 -17.32 15.25 1.59
C ALA A 140 -16.49 14.84 0.37
N ALA A 141 -15.99 15.80 -0.40
CA ALA A 141 -15.13 15.56 -1.56
C ALA A 141 -13.81 14.91 -1.16
N LEU A 142 -13.14 15.39 -0.08
CA LEU A 142 -11.90 14.81 0.43
C LEU A 142 -12.10 13.39 0.95
N ARG A 143 -13.17 13.12 1.68
CA ARG A 143 -13.53 11.77 2.16
C ARG A 143 -13.76 10.79 1.00
N LYS A 144 -14.47 11.21 -0.05
CA LYS A 144 -14.67 10.40 -1.24
C LYS A 144 -13.35 10.09 -1.95
N ARG A 145 -12.42 11.05 -1.96
CA ARG A 145 -11.08 10.87 -2.53
C ARG A 145 -10.25 9.88 -1.68
N GLU A 146 -10.30 9.99 -0.36
CA GLU A 146 -9.65 9.06 0.57
C GLU A 146 -10.11 7.62 0.35
N SER A 147 -11.42 7.39 0.34
CA SER A 147 -12.02 6.07 0.08
C SER A 147 -11.60 5.49 -1.27
N ARG A 148 -11.54 6.31 -2.32
CA ARG A 148 -11.09 5.88 -3.65
C ARG A 148 -9.62 5.47 -3.67
N ILE A 149 -8.74 6.22 -3.00
CA ILE A 149 -7.31 5.91 -2.92
C ILE A 149 -7.08 4.61 -2.16
N LEU A 150 -7.76 4.41 -1.03
CA LEU A 150 -7.71 3.17 -0.28
C LEU A 150 -8.14 1.97 -1.13
N LEU A 151 -9.24 2.10 -1.86
CA LEU A 151 -9.72 1.05 -2.76
C LEU A 151 -8.73 0.78 -3.90
N LEU A 152 -8.19 1.82 -4.54
CA LEU A 152 -7.20 1.67 -5.61
C LEU A 152 -5.92 0.99 -5.11
N ASN A 153 -5.42 1.36 -3.93
CA ASN A 153 -4.27 0.68 -3.31
C ASN A 153 -4.57 -0.80 -3.04
N THR A 154 -5.77 -1.11 -2.56
CA THR A 154 -6.19 -2.50 -2.35
C THR A 154 -6.23 -3.28 -3.67
N LEU A 155 -6.81 -2.72 -4.73
CA LEU A 155 -6.86 -3.34 -6.05
C LEU A 155 -5.47 -3.56 -6.65
N LEU A 156 -4.59 -2.56 -6.59
CA LEU A 156 -3.21 -2.71 -7.04
C LEU A 156 -2.47 -3.78 -6.23
N SER A 157 -2.72 -3.88 -4.92
CA SER A 157 -2.14 -4.93 -4.08
C SER A 157 -2.59 -6.33 -4.52
N VAL A 158 -3.86 -6.51 -4.89
CA VAL A 158 -4.37 -7.77 -5.46
C VAL A 158 -3.69 -8.08 -6.79
N ILE A 159 -3.50 -7.08 -7.65
CA ILE A 159 -2.77 -7.23 -8.92
C ILE A 159 -1.32 -7.69 -8.65
N VAL A 160 -0.63 -7.06 -7.71
CA VAL A 160 0.74 -7.46 -7.32
C VAL A 160 0.78 -8.90 -6.84
N LEU A 161 -0.17 -9.34 -6.01
CA LEU A 161 -0.27 -10.73 -5.55
C LEU A 161 -0.53 -11.70 -6.70
N PHE A 162 -1.43 -11.36 -7.62
CA PHE A 162 -1.75 -12.17 -8.79
C PHE A 162 -0.51 -12.39 -9.68
N PHE A 163 0.20 -11.31 -10.04
CA PHE A 163 1.40 -11.42 -10.86
C PHE A 163 2.57 -12.08 -10.11
N THR A 164 2.61 -11.98 -8.78
CA THR A 164 3.55 -12.75 -7.96
C THR A 164 3.26 -14.26 -8.06
N ALA A 165 1.99 -14.64 -8.03
CA ALA A 165 1.60 -16.05 -8.22
C ALA A 165 1.90 -16.55 -9.63
N LEU A 166 1.62 -15.74 -10.66
CA LEU A 166 1.97 -16.08 -12.04
C LEU A 166 3.47 -16.31 -12.23
N ALA A 167 4.30 -15.39 -11.71
CA ALA A 167 5.75 -15.52 -11.79
C ALA A 167 6.30 -16.76 -11.04
N ARG A 168 5.51 -17.35 -10.14
CA ARG A 168 5.91 -18.56 -9.41
C ARG A 168 5.78 -19.83 -10.24
N ILE A 169 4.89 -19.85 -11.23
CA ILE A 169 4.58 -21.01 -12.09
C ILE A 169 5.12 -20.86 -13.52
N SER A 170 5.71 -19.71 -13.84
CA SER A 170 6.40 -19.42 -15.10
C SER A 170 7.89 -19.69 -14.95
#